data_efcc71990f6b8d6f105d58a76eae3369
#
_entry.id   efcc71990f6b8d6f105d58a76eae3369
#
_cell.length_a   1.000
_cell.length_b   1.000
_cell.length_c   1.000
_cell.angle_alpha   90.00
_cell.angle_beta   90.00
_cell.angle_gamma   90.00
#
_symmetry.space_group_name_H-M   'P 1'
#
loop_
_entity.id
_entity.type
_entity.pdbx_description
1 polymer ?
#
loop_
_entity_poly.entity_id
_entity_poly.type
_entity_poly.pdbx_seq_one_letter_code
_entity_poly.pdbx_strand_id
1 'polypeptide(L)'
;MSTYKGYLIQEDGDSYIGSIKSIDIPIVQDQHVLINVEFSSLNYKDALSASGPKYGVTRDYPFVPGIDAAGRILESKSPNFNIGDEVIVTGYSMGMTVFGGFGEIVHVPANWVVKLPKNMSLKESMNYGTGGLTAAASVRKIIDNGIDEKKPILVSGATGGVGSVAVNILSKLGYEVHALTGKNNEDIFLKTIGADSVVNRDDFMQDP
;
A
#
# COMPACT_ATOMS: atom_id res chain seq x y z
N MET A 1 -11.45 30.03 -0.06
CA MET A 1 -11.05 28.80 0.64
C MET A 1 -9.71 28.36 0.08
N SER A 2 -8.83 27.84 0.89
CA SER A 2 -7.55 27.30 0.42
C SER A 2 -7.79 25.97 -0.30
N THR A 3 -7.07 25.72 -1.41
CA THR A 3 -7.19 24.50 -2.20
C THR A 3 -5.88 23.75 -2.27
N TYR A 4 -5.94 22.46 -2.61
CA TYR A 4 -4.81 21.59 -2.89
C TYR A 4 -5.01 20.85 -4.21
N LYS A 5 -3.95 20.29 -4.80
CA LYS A 5 -4.03 19.50 -6.02
C LYS A 5 -4.22 18.02 -5.70
N GLY A 6 -5.16 17.37 -6.40
CA GLY A 6 -5.39 15.94 -6.32
C GLY A 6 -5.67 15.33 -7.69
N TYR A 7 -5.32 14.05 -7.86
CA TYR A 7 -5.70 13.27 -9.03
C TYR A 7 -7.15 12.81 -8.85
N LEU A 8 -8.07 13.61 -9.38
CA LEU A 8 -9.51 13.43 -9.23
C LEU A 8 -10.06 12.58 -10.35
N ILE A 9 -10.73 11.48 -9.98
CA ILE A 9 -11.51 10.65 -10.92
C ILE A 9 -12.93 11.20 -10.97
N GLN A 10 -13.44 11.42 -12.17
CA GLN A 10 -14.79 11.93 -12.41
C GLN A 10 -15.51 11.04 -13.43
N GLU A 11 -16.82 11.00 -13.35
CA GLU A 11 -17.67 10.40 -14.40
C GLU A 11 -17.63 11.24 -15.68
N ASP A 12 -17.53 10.55 -16.81
CA ASP A 12 -17.61 11.14 -18.16
C ASP A 12 -18.38 10.16 -19.05
N GLY A 13 -19.69 10.33 -19.12
CA GLY A 13 -20.61 9.39 -19.74
C GLY A 13 -20.53 8.01 -19.07
N ASP A 14 -20.20 6.98 -19.85
CA ASP A 14 -20.03 5.60 -19.38
C ASP A 14 -18.61 5.29 -18.89
N SER A 15 -17.73 6.30 -18.84
CA SER A 15 -16.32 6.18 -18.50
C SER A 15 -15.96 6.94 -17.22
N TYR A 16 -14.78 6.66 -16.70
CA TYR A 16 -14.19 7.34 -15.54
C TYR A 16 -12.84 7.92 -15.95
N ILE A 17 -12.69 9.24 -15.84
CA ILE A 17 -11.49 9.96 -16.29
C ILE A 17 -10.80 10.61 -15.10
N GLY A 18 -9.49 10.38 -14.99
CA GLY A 18 -8.62 10.99 -13.97
C GLY A 18 -7.90 12.23 -14.50
N SER A 19 -7.88 13.29 -13.72
CA SER A 19 -7.12 14.50 -14.02
C SER A 19 -6.72 15.24 -12.74
N ILE A 20 -5.65 16.05 -12.82
CA ILE A 20 -5.27 16.91 -11.70
C ILE A 20 -6.24 18.06 -11.57
N LYS A 21 -6.86 18.20 -10.40
CA LYS A 21 -7.82 19.27 -10.08
C LYS A 21 -7.44 19.96 -8.78
N SER A 22 -7.91 21.21 -8.63
CA SER A 22 -7.92 21.92 -7.36
C SER A 22 -9.13 21.47 -6.56
N ILE A 23 -8.91 21.09 -5.31
CA ILE A 23 -9.89 20.55 -4.37
C ILE A 23 -9.84 21.41 -3.11
N ASP A 24 -10.98 21.73 -2.54
CA ASP A 24 -11.06 22.49 -1.31
C ASP A 24 -10.46 21.71 -0.14
N ILE A 25 -9.66 22.40 0.70
CA ILE A 25 -9.14 21.79 1.93
C ILE A 25 -10.31 21.57 2.90
N PRO A 26 -10.56 20.35 3.37
CA PRO A 26 -11.65 20.06 4.30
C PRO A 26 -11.36 20.69 5.68
N ILE A 27 -12.43 21.03 6.39
CA ILE A 27 -12.34 21.41 7.81
C ILE A 27 -12.02 20.16 8.63
N VAL A 28 -10.98 20.24 9.46
CA VAL A 28 -10.56 19.11 10.30
C VAL A 28 -11.64 18.82 11.35
N GLN A 29 -12.12 17.59 11.37
CA GLN A 29 -13.11 17.10 12.33
C GLN A 29 -12.45 16.68 13.65
N ASP A 30 -13.25 16.56 14.72
CA ASP A 30 -12.73 16.03 15.99
C ASP A 30 -12.12 14.63 15.82
N GLN A 31 -11.02 14.36 16.53
CA GLN A 31 -10.22 13.14 16.42
C GLN A 31 -9.69 12.84 15.00
N HIS A 32 -9.60 13.86 14.12
CA HIS A 32 -9.01 13.75 12.78
C HIS A 32 -7.72 14.56 12.68
N VAL A 33 -6.97 14.24 11.63
CA VAL A 33 -5.76 14.96 11.24
C VAL A 33 -5.78 15.30 9.76
N LEU A 34 -5.11 16.36 9.41
CA LEU A 34 -4.81 16.76 8.05
C LEU A 34 -3.32 16.52 7.79
N ILE A 35 -2.99 15.79 6.75
CA ILE A 35 -1.62 15.39 6.41
C ILE A 35 -1.25 16.05 5.09
N ASN A 36 -0.11 16.74 5.05
CA ASN A 36 0.56 17.12 3.82
C ASN A 36 1.28 15.88 3.27
N VAL A 37 0.79 15.34 2.15
CA VAL A 37 1.35 14.14 1.53
C VAL A 37 2.61 14.49 0.76
N GLU A 38 3.69 13.82 1.06
CA GLU A 38 4.97 13.95 0.34
C GLU A 38 5.22 12.74 -0.56
N PHE A 39 4.76 11.55 -0.15
CA PHE A 39 4.90 10.30 -0.88
C PHE A 39 3.63 9.45 -0.75
N SER A 40 3.35 8.69 -1.81
CA SER A 40 2.34 7.63 -1.81
C SER A 40 2.89 6.42 -2.58
N SER A 41 2.18 5.29 -2.53
CA SER A 41 2.51 4.10 -3.31
C SER A 41 1.40 3.72 -4.26
N LEU A 42 1.71 2.92 -5.28
CA LEU A 42 0.74 2.40 -6.23
C LEU A 42 0.33 0.99 -5.87
N ASN A 43 -0.97 0.76 -5.76
CA ASN A 43 -1.55 -0.54 -5.49
C ASN A 43 -2.58 -0.91 -6.56
N TYR A 44 -2.78 -2.20 -6.81
CA TYR A 44 -3.81 -2.67 -7.73
C TYR A 44 -5.21 -2.14 -7.37
N LYS A 45 -5.48 -1.98 -6.09
CA LYS A 45 -6.73 -1.42 -5.57
C LYS A 45 -6.97 0.02 -6.02
N ASP A 46 -5.92 0.83 -6.18
CA ASP A 46 -6.03 2.20 -6.66
C ASP A 46 -6.50 2.24 -8.12
N ALA A 47 -6.00 1.31 -8.94
CA ALA A 47 -6.46 1.16 -10.32
C ALA A 47 -7.94 0.73 -10.39
N LEU A 48 -8.38 -0.17 -9.50
CA LEU A 48 -9.78 -0.56 -9.41
C LEU A 48 -10.66 0.61 -8.97
N SER A 49 -10.21 1.40 -7.98
CA SER A 49 -10.88 2.63 -7.54
C SER A 49 -10.99 3.67 -8.67
N ALA A 50 -9.97 3.78 -9.51
CA ALA A 50 -9.96 4.70 -10.65
C ALA A 50 -10.79 4.23 -11.86
N SER A 51 -11.23 2.97 -11.87
CA SER A 51 -11.91 2.34 -13.03
C SER A 51 -13.44 2.30 -12.90
N GLY A 52 -14.00 2.98 -11.92
CA GLY A 52 -15.44 3.05 -11.69
C GLY A 52 -16.00 2.01 -10.72
N PRO A 53 -17.31 2.10 -10.40
CA PRO A 53 -17.94 1.35 -9.31
C PRO A 53 -18.10 -0.16 -9.58
N LYS A 54 -17.94 -0.61 -10.83
CA LYS A 54 -18.08 -2.02 -11.23
C LYS A 54 -17.21 -2.99 -10.44
N TYR A 55 -16.08 -2.52 -9.90
CA TYR A 55 -15.17 -3.33 -9.12
C TYR A 55 -15.45 -3.31 -7.61
N GLY A 56 -16.42 -2.51 -7.15
CA GLY A 56 -16.87 -2.48 -5.77
C GLY A 56 -15.89 -1.85 -4.77
N VAL A 57 -14.85 -1.18 -5.25
CA VAL A 57 -13.85 -0.50 -4.39
C VAL A 57 -14.33 0.90 -4.03
N THR A 58 -14.61 1.72 -5.03
CA THR A 58 -15.19 3.07 -4.87
C THR A 58 -16.53 3.11 -5.60
N ARG A 59 -17.53 3.74 -4.99
CA ARG A 59 -18.90 3.84 -5.55
C ARG A 59 -19.31 5.27 -5.85
N ASP A 60 -18.81 6.21 -5.07
CA ASP A 60 -19.20 7.62 -5.15
C ASP A 60 -18.08 8.43 -5.81
N TYR A 61 -18.41 9.17 -6.85
CA TYR A 61 -17.50 10.04 -7.59
C TYR A 61 -18.05 11.48 -7.60
N PRO A 62 -17.22 12.53 -7.70
CA PRO A 62 -15.76 12.49 -7.95
C PRO A 62 -14.94 11.99 -6.75
N PHE A 63 -13.78 11.36 -7.01
CA PHE A 63 -13.00 10.69 -5.99
C PHE A 63 -11.47 10.79 -6.23
N VAL A 64 -10.68 10.84 -5.14
CA VAL A 64 -9.21 10.78 -5.18
C VAL A 64 -8.76 9.42 -4.66
N PRO A 65 -8.17 8.53 -5.49
CA PRO A 65 -7.65 7.25 -5.06
C PRO A 65 -6.33 7.38 -4.28
N GLY A 66 -5.73 6.23 -3.93
CA GLY A 66 -4.47 6.13 -3.19
C GLY A 66 -4.68 5.61 -1.78
N ILE A 67 -4.44 4.29 -1.57
CA ILE A 67 -4.66 3.64 -0.26
C ILE A 67 -3.48 3.79 0.70
N ASP A 68 -2.39 4.41 0.26
CA ASP A 68 -1.19 4.66 1.06
C ASP A 68 -0.78 6.13 0.96
N ALA A 69 -0.34 6.71 2.07
CA ALA A 69 0.22 8.05 2.12
C ALA A 69 1.28 8.16 3.22
N ALA A 70 2.32 8.93 2.97
CA ALA A 70 3.31 9.34 3.95
C ALA A 70 3.55 10.85 3.83
N GLY A 71 3.67 11.52 4.96
CA GLY A 71 3.82 12.98 4.97
C GLY A 71 3.89 13.54 6.37
N ARG A 72 3.54 14.83 6.50
CA ARG A 72 3.61 15.57 7.75
C ARG A 72 2.25 16.10 8.17
N ILE A 73 1.98 16.04 9.46
CA ILE A 73 0.76 16.64 10.04
C ILE A 73 0.74 18.16 9.78
N LEU A 74 -0.30 18.62 9.08
CA LEU A 74 -0.59 20.05 8.88
C LEU A 74 -1.48 20.62 9.99
N GLU A 75 -2.51 19.84 10.38
CA GLU A 75 -3.45 20.20 11.43
C GLU A 75 -3.89 18.93 12.16
N SER A 76 -4.10 19.03 13.47
CA SER A 76 -4.56 17.93 14.30
C SER A 76 -5.63 18.37 15.27
N LYS A 77 -6.72 17.62 15.35
CA LYS A 77 -7.70 17.67 16.45
C LYS A 77 -7.65 16.39 17.30
N SER A 78 -6.48 15.75 17.34
CA SER A 78 -6.19 14.62 18.21
C SER A 78 -4.98 14.94 19.10
N PRO A 79 -5.00 14.56 20.38
CA PRO A 79 -3.87 14.78 21.29
C PRO A 79 -2.63 13.92 20.96
N ASN A 80 -2.78 12.93 20.06
CA ASN A 80 -1.72 11.97 19.75
C ASN A 80 -0.69 12.50 18.74
N PHE A 81 -1.03 13.56 17.99
CA PHE A 81 -0.21 14.08 16.89
C PHE A 81 -0.05 15.59 17.01
N ASN A 82 1.17 16.06 16.76
CA ASN A 82 1.52 17.48 16.67
C ASN A 82 1.75 17.88 15.21
N ILE A 83 1.58 19.16 14.91
CA ILE A 83 1.95 19.72 13.60
C ILE A 83 3.43 19.45 13.34
N GLY A 84 3.74 18.95 12.13
CA GLY A 84 5.08 18.57 11.70
C GLY A 84 5.48 17.13 11.99
N ASP A 85 4.71 16.37 12.79
CA ASP A 85 4.98 14.92 12.98
C ASP A 85 5.02 14.21 11.64
N GLU A 86 6.06 13.41 11.39
CA GLU A 86 6.16 12.52 10.24
C GLU A 86 5.30 11.27 10.46
N VAL A 87 4.43 10.99 9.49
CA VAL A 87 3.39 9.97 9.65
C VAL A 87 3.16 9.15 8.39
N ILE A 88 2.56 7.98 8.59
CA ILE A 88 2.13 7.04 7.56
C ILE A 88 0.66 6.71 7.76
N VAL A 89 -0.07 6.58 6.67
CA VAL A 89 -1.42 5.99 6.62
C VAL A 89 -1.44 4.91 5.57
N THR A 90 -1.94 3.72 5.92
CA THR A 90 -1.98 2.56 5.03
C THR A 90 -3.31 1.83 5.18
N GLY A 91 -4.07 1.71 4.10
CA GLY A 91 -5.32 0.95 4.09
C GLY A 91 -6.51 1.68 4.73
N TYR A 92 -7.26 0.97 5.58
CA TYR A 92 -8.59 1.39 6.06
C TYR A 92 -9.54 1.72 4.89
N SER A 93 -10.26 2.84 4.97
CA SER A 93 -11.12 3.34 3.88
C SER A 93 -10.49 4.44 3.04
N MET A 94 -9.24 4.81 3.31
CA MET A 94 -8.50 5.80 2.52
C MET A 94 -8.29 5.27 1.09
N GLY A 95 -8.51 6.11 0.09
CA GLY A 95 -8.44 5.73 -1.32
C GLY A 95 -9.59 4.85 -1.81
N MET A 96 -10.64 4.62 -0.98
CA MET A 96 -11.83 3.84 -1.33
C MET A 96 -13.13 4.60 -1.13
N THR A 97 -13.38 5.11 0.08
CA THR A 97 -14.55 5.93 0.43
C THR A 97 -14.15 7.27 1.08
N VAL A 98 -12.89 7.41 1.47
CA VAL A 98 -12.25 8.63 1.94
C VAL A 98 -11.16 8.99 0.94
N PHE A 99 -11.07 10.25 0.53
CA PHE A 99 -10.06 10.73 -0.42
C PHE A 99 -8.65 10.29 -0.02
N GLY A 100 -7.91 9.76 -0.98
CA GLY A 100 -6.67 9.05 -0.78
C GLY A 100 -5.40 9.82 -1.08
N GLY A 101 -4.29 9.10 -1.04
CA GLY A 101 -2.93 9.62 -1.11
C GLY A 101 -2.48 10.14 -2.49
N PHE A 102 -3.34 10.09 -3.53
CA PHE A 102 -3.03 10.72 -4.82
C PHE A 102 -3.46 12.19 -4.86
N GLY A 103 -3.41 12.85 -3.72
CA GLY A 103 -3.59 14.29 -3.52
C GLY A 103 -2.51 14.83 -2.57
N GLU A 104 -2.27 16.15 -2.65
CA GLU A 104 -1.31 16.84 -1.75
C GLU A 104 -1.77 16.79 -0.29
N ILE A 105 -3.06 16.56 -0.02
CA ILE A 105 -3.63 16.54 1.32
C ILE A 105 -4.53 15.32 1.50
N VAL A 106 -4.39 14.68 2.66
CA VAL A 106 -5.26 13.62 3.15
C VAL A 106 -5.86 14.04 4.49
N HIS A 107 -7.18 13.85 4.65
CA HIS A 107 -7.94 14.09 5.87
C HIS A 107 -8.51 12.76 6.39
N VAL A 108 -8.00 12.28 7.51
CA VAL A 108 -8.32 10.95 8.04
C VAL A 108 -8.49 10.94 9.56
N PRO A 109 -9.20 9.94 10.12
CA PRO A 109 -9.21 9.69 11.55
C PRO A 109 -7.79 9.47 12.09
N ALA A 110 -7.47 10.04 13.24
CA ALA A 110 -6.15 9.95 13.85
C ALA A 110 -5.75 8.51 14.22
N ASN A 111 -6.72 7.63 14.49
CA ASN A 111 -6.45 6.23 14.80
C ASN A 111 -6.05 5.38 13.57
N TRP A 112 -6.10 5.93 12.35
CA TRP A 112 -5.53 5.31 11.15
C TRP A 112 -4.07 5.63 10.95
N VAL A 113 -3.55 6.62 11.69
CA VAL A 113 -2.24 7.23 11.47
C VAL A 113 -1.20 6.60 12.38
N VAL A 114 -0.04 6.31 11.82
CA VAL A 114 1.12 5.77 12.54
C VAL A 114 2.27 6.76 12.40
N LYS A 115 2.97 7.06 13.50
CA LYS A 115 4.22 7.84 13.45
C LYS A 115 5.28 7.08 12.66
N LEU A 116 6.02 7.80 11.81
CA LEU A 116 7.12 7.22 11.05
C LEU A 116 8.17 6.61 11.99
N PRO A 117 8.62 5.36 11.78
CA PRO A 117 9.71 4.77 12.54
C PRO A 117 11.01 5.59 12.42
N LYS A 118 11.77 5.73 13.52
CA LYS A 118 12.98 6.57 13.59
C LYS A 118 14.05 6.27 12.54
N ASN A 119 14.11 5.03 12.04
CA ASN A 119 15.14 4.55 11.11
C ASN A 119 14.60 4.42 9.67
N MET A 120 13.56 5.15 9.33
CA MET A 120 12.90 5.09 8.03
C MET A 120 12.57 6.50 7.55
N SER A 121 12.75 6.78 6.28
CA SER A 121 12.26 8.00 5.64
C SER A 121 10.83 7.84 5.14
N LEU A 122 10.12 8.96 4.93
CA LEU A 122 8.79 8.97 4.33
C LEU A 122 8.77 8.23 2.97
N LYS A 123 9.81 8.43 2.15
CA LYS A 123 9.95 7.75 0.86
C LYS A 123 10.10 6.23 1.02
N GLU A 124 10.96 5.78 1.93
CA GLU A 124 11.17 4.36 2.18
C GLU A 124 9.91 3.67 2.70
N SER A 125 9.13 4.34 3.54
CA SER A 125 7.86 3.78 4.04
C SER A 125 6.89 3.45 2.90
N MET A 126 6.88 4.24 1.82
CA MET A 126 6.03 4.02 0.66
C MET A 126 6.56 2.96 -0.31
N ASN A 127 7.82 2.53 -0.18
CA ASN A 127 8.30 1.31 -0.86
C ASN A 127 7.64 0.04 -0.30
N TYR A 128 7.20 0.10 0.95
CA TYR A 128 6.47 -1.00 1.60
C TYR A 128 4.96 -0.84 1.44
N GLY A 129 4.38 0.26 1.89
CA GLY A 129 2.95 0.56 1.83
C GLY A 129 2.06 -0.60 2.27
N THR A 130 0.89 -0.70 1.69
CA THR A 130 -0.07 -1.81 1.90
C THR A 130 0.51 -3.17 1.51
N GLY A 131 1.34 -3.24 0.45
CA GLY A 131 2.00 -4.48 0.02
C GLY A 131 2.92 -5.04 1.10
N GLY A 132 3.77 -4.19 1.68
CA GLY A 132 4.68 -4.55 2.75
C GLY A 132 3.97 -4.92 4.05
N LEU A 133 2.94 -4.17 4.44
CA LEU A 133 2.10 -4.49 5.60
C LEU A 133 1.45 -5.88 5.45
N THR A 134 0.90 -6.16 4.27
CA THR A 134 0.26 -7.45 3.96
C THR A 134 1.26 -8.60 4.03
N ALA A 135 2.44 -8.42 3.44
CA ALA A 135 3.51 -9.41 3.48
C ALA A 135 3.97 -9.69 4.92
N ALA A 136 4.25 -8.64 5.70
CA ALA A 136 4.69 -8.76 7.08
C ALA A 136 3.64 -9.43 7.97
N ALA A 137 2.37 -9.07 7.84
CA ALA A 137 1.27 -9.69 8.58
C ALA A 137 1.10 -11.17 8.23
N SER A 138 1.26 -11.54 6.94
CA SER A 138 1.19 -12.92 6.47
C SER A 138 2.33 -13.75 7.03
N VAL A 139 3.57 -13.26 6.92
CA VAL A 139 4.76 -13.94 7.46
C VAL A 139 4.64 -14.10 8.98
N ARG A 140 4.24 -13.04 9.69
CA ARG A 140 4.05 -13.11 11.14
C ARG A 140 3.04 -14.18 11.52
N LYS A 141 1.92 -14.27 10.80
CA LYS A 141 0.89 -15.29 11.06
C LYS A 141 1.40 -16.71 10.83
N ILE A 142 2.25 -16.92 9.82
CA ILE A 142 2.88 -18.22 9.56
C ILE A 142 3.77 -18.61 10.76
N ILE A 143 4.61 -17.69 11.22
CA ILE A 143 5.53 -17.93 12.35
C ILE A 143 4.74 -18.21 13.63
N ASP A 144 3.73 -17.41 13.95
CA ASP A 144 2.91 -17.55 15.15
C ASP A 144 2.12 -18.88 15.18
N ASN A 145 1.87 -19.51 14.02
CA ASN A 145 1.24 -20.82 13.92
C ASN A 145 2.25 -21.99 14.00
N GLY A 146 3.52 -21.72 14.25
CA GLY A 146 4.54 -22.76 14.52
C GLY A 146 4.98 -23.50 13.24
N ILE A 147 5.39 -22.75 12.23
CA ILE A 147 5.98 -23.36 11.01
C ILE A 147 7.24 -24.16 11.36
N ASP A 148 7.43 -25.31 10.72
CA ASP A 148 8.66 -26.08 10.78
C ASP A 148 9.78 -25.34 10.00
N GLU A 149 10.75 -24.77 10.72
CA GLU A 149 11.85 -23.98 10.16
C GLU A 149 12.75 -24.79 9.18
N LYS A 150 12.65 -26.12 9.20
CA LYS A 150 13.41 -27.02 8.30
C LYS A 150 12.71 -27.22 6.95
N LYS A 151 11.48 -26.77 6.80
CA LYS A 151 10.73 -26.91 5.56
C LYS A 151 10.79 -25.65 4.72
N PRO A 152 10.98 -25.77 3.41
CA PRO A 152 10.95 -24.60 2.53
C PRO A 152 9.56 -23.96 2.49
N ILE A 153 9.54 -22.66 2.32
CA ILE A 153 8.31 -21.86 2.18
C ILE A 153 8.14 -21.49 0.72
N LEU A 154 7.02 -21.90 0.12
CA LEU A 154 6.66 -21.49 -1.23
C LEU A 154 5.90 -20.15 -1.19
N VAL A 155 6.42 -19.15 -1.90
CA VAL A 155 5.78 -17.84 -2.06
C VAL A 155 5.25 -17.72 -3.48
N SER A 156 3.94 -17.75 -3.65
CA SER A 156 3.28 -17.55 -4.94
C SER A 156 3.17 -16.07 -5.29
N GLY A 157 3.17 -15.74 -6.60
CA GLY A 157 3.16 -14.36 -7.07
C GLY A 157 4.38 -13.56 -6.59
N ALA A 158 5.53 -14.22 -6.50
CA ALA A 158 6.76 -13.73 -5.87
C ALA A 158 7.31 -12.44 -6.50
N THR A 159 6.96 -12.11 -7.75
CA THR A 159 7.35 -10.86 -8.42
C THR A 159 6.39 -9.70 -8.16
N GLY A 160 5.29 -9.93 -7.45
CA GLY A 160 4.32 -8.89 -7.09
C GLY A 160 4.73 -8.10 -5.85
N GLY A 161 4.05 -6.95 -5.60
CA GLY A 161 4.36 -6.07 -4.48
C GLY A 161 4.29 -6.74 -3.09
N VAL A 162 3.37 -7.67 -2.88
CA VAL A 162 3.29 -8.47 -1.63
C VAL A 162 4.31 -9.61 -1.64
N GLY A 163 4.35 -10.38 -2.74
CA GLY A 163 5.19 -11.57 -2.84
C GLY A 163 6.69 -11.27 -2.72
N SER A 164 7.17 -10.24 -3.40
CA SER A 164 8.59 -9.86 -3.35
C SER A 164 9.04 -9.43 -1.94
N VAL A 165 8.20 -8.69 -1.23
CA VAL A 165 8.48 -8.31 0.16
C VAL A 165 8.42 -9.54 1.08
N ALA A 166 7.47 -10.47 0.86
CA ALA A 166 7.40 -11.71 1.64
C ALA A 166 8.66 -12.59 1.45
N VAL A 167 9.14 -12.75 0.20
CA VAL A 167 10.40 -13.43 -0.10
C VAL A 167 11.55 -12.80 0.69
N ASN A 168 11.68 -11.47 0.65
CA ASN A 168 12.78 -10.78 1.33
C ASN A 168 12.69 -10.91 2.86
N ILE A 169 11.50 -10.80 3.45
CA ILE A 169 11.32 -10.96 4.91
C ILE A 169 11.69 -12.39 5.34
N LEU A 170 11.14 -13.40 4.66
CA LEU A 170 11.37 -14.81 4.98
C LEU A 170 12.85 -15.18 4.87
N SER A 171 13.51 -14.77 3.79
CA SER A 171 14.95 -14.98 3.60
C SER A 171 15.78 -14.33 4.71
N LYS A 172 15.46 -13.08 5.10
CA LYS A 172 16.17 -12.39 6.20
C LYS A 172 15.93 -13.03 7.57
N LEU A 173 14.84 -13.75 7.74
CA LEU A 173 14.55 -14.55 8.94
C LEU A 173 15.20 -15.94 8.90
N GLY A 174 15.91 -16.30 7.82
CA GLY A 174 16.65 -17.55 7.69
C GLY A 174 15.85 -18.74 7.18
N TYR A 175 14.64 -18.52 6.66
CA TYR A 175 13.87 -19.59 6.01
C TYR A 175 14.37 -19.85 4.60
N GLU A 176 14.31 -21.12 4.17
CA GLU A 176 14.48 -21.51 2.77
C GLU A 176 13.24 -21.08 1.98
N VAL A 177 13.43 -20.26 0.94
CA VAL A 177 12.34 -19.62 0.20
C VAL A 177 12.32 -20.06 -1.26
N HIS A 178 11.24 -20.70 -1.68
CA HIS A 178 10.96 -21.04 -3.06
C HIS A 178 9.99 -19.99 -3.66
N ALA A 179 10.44 -19.26 -4.68
CA ALA A 179 9.66 -18.20 -5.32
C ALA A 179 8.91 -18.73 -6.54
N LEU A 180 7.58 -18.77 -6.50
CA LEU A 180 6.73 -19.20 -7.62
C LEU A 180 6.26 -17.98 -8.43
N THR A 181 6.56 -17.97 -9.73
CA THR A 181 6.14 -16.91 -10.65
C THR A 181 5.74 -17.47 -12.02
N GLY A 182 4.77 -16.82 -12.67
CA GLY A 182 4.44 -17.06 -14.08
C GLY A 182 5.14 -16.11 -15.05
N LYS A 183 6.05 -15.25 -14.56
CA LYS A 183 6.84 -14.36 -15.41
C LYS A 183 8.17 -14.97 -15.76
N ASN A 184 8.62 -14.77 -16.98
CA ASN A 184 9.93 -15.22 -17.46
C ASN A 184 11.01 -14.17 -17.10
N ASN A 185 12.26 -14.62 -16.97
CA ASN A 185 13.46 -13.79 -16.77
C ASN A 185 13.49 -13.00 -15.45
N GLU A 186 12.79 -13.45 -14.40
CA GLU A 186 12.78 -12.82 -13.09
C GLU A 186 13.73 -13.48 -12.06
N ASP A 187 14.48 -14.51 -12.48
CA ASP A 187 15.36 -15.29 -11.60
C ASP A 187 16.38 -14.42 -10.88
N ILE A 188 17.03 -13.49 -11.61
CA ILE A 188 18.07 -12.60 -11.04
C ILE A 188 17.44 -11.72 -9.95
N PHE A 189 16.27 -11.13 -10.23
CA PHE A 189 15.56 -10.29 -9.27
C PHE A 189 15.19 -11.11 -8.03
N LEU A 190 14.52 -12.25 -8.20
CA LEU A 190 14.04 -13.08 -7.10
C LEU A 190 15.18 -13.61 -6.23
N LYS A 191 16.29 -14.04 -6.83
CA LYS A 191 17.49 -14.44 -6.10
C LYS A 191 18.13 -13.26 -5.36
N THR A 192 18.17 -12.08 -5.97
CA THR A 192 18.72 -10.86 -5.33
C THR A 192 17.94 -10.48 -4.07
N ILE A 193 16.63 -10.68 -4.05
CA ILE A 193 15.80 -10.41 -2.87
C ILE A 193 15.75 -11.57 -1.87
N GLY A 194 16.43 -12.69 -2.16
CA GLY A 194 16.69 -13.77 -1.23
C GLY A 194 15.93 -15.08 -1.47
N ALA A 195 15.42 -15.32 -2.68
CA ALA A 195 14.88 -16.63 -3.02
C ALA A 195 16.01 -17.67 -3.22
N ASP A 196 15.91 -18.83 -2.59
CA ASP A 196 16.83 -19.97 -2.77
C ASP A 196 16.58 -20.67 -4.11
N SER A 197 15.31 -20.76 -4.51
CA SER A 197 14.93 -21.29 -5.82
C SER A 197 13.81 -20.47 -6.46
N VAL A 198 13.76 -20.51 -7.78
CA VAL A 198 12.68 -19.93 -8.59
C VAL A 198 11.99 -21.03 -9.35
N VAL A 199 10.68 -21.11 -9.18
CA VAL A 199 9.83 -22.14 -9.78
C VAL A 199 8.89 -21.46 -10.78
N ASN A 200 8.82 -21.98 -11.99
CA ASN A 200 7.84 -21.53 -12.96
C ASN A 200 6.46 -22.09 -12.59
N ARG A 201 5.44 -21.22 -12.54
CA ARG A 201 4.08 -21.61 -12.19
C ARG A 201 3.51 -22.65 -13.14
N ASP A 202 3.81 -22.56 -14.43
CA ASP A 202 3.23 -23.43 -15.43
C ASP A 202 3.83 -24.84 -15.33
N ASP A 203 5.13 -24.95 -14.96
CA ASP A 203 5.77 -26.24 -14.66
C ASP A 203 5.21 -26.85 -13.36
N PHE A 204 5.04 -26.03 -12.32
CA PHE A 204 4.51 -26.45 -11.02
C PHE A 204 3.08 -27.00 -11.10
N MET A 205 2.26 -26.48 -12.01
CA MET A 205 0.86 -26.91 -12.18
C MET A 205 0.69 -28.14 -13.06
N GLN A 206 1.76 -28.65 -13.70
CA GLN A 206 1.73 -29.83 -14.58
C GLN A 206 2.12 -31.12 -13.86
N ASP A 207 2.67 -31.03 -12.65
CA ASP A 207 3.04 -32.20 -11.84
C ASP A 207 1.86 -32.56 -10.92
N PRO A 208 1.16 -33.70 -11.12
CA PRO A 208 -0.03 -34.07 -10.35
C PRO A 208 0.29 -34.57 -8.93
#